data_6d2c8e2b9f046340d177914b242f0dc4
#
_entry.id   6d2c8e2b9f046340d177914b242f0dc4
#
_cell.length_a   1.000
_cell.length_b   1.000
_cell.length_c   1.000
_cell.angle_alpha   90.00
_cell.angle_beta   90.00
_cell.angle_gamma   90.00
#
_symmetry.space_group_name_H-M   'P 1'
#
loop_
_entity.id
_entity.type
_entity.pdbx_description
1 polymer ?
#
loop_
_entity_poly.entity_id
_entity_poly.type
_entity_poly.pdbx_seq_one_letter_code
_entity_poly.pdbx_strand_id
1 'polypeptide(L)'
;MRAEARDGTTRFYQGATAYVIWRDQRVTLAIKFVLPTDDRVGILSCLLERLKGLNYRIKTLFLDRGFDSVPVMRFLTQHTRLRAVIACTIRGKTGGTRALCHGRGSYCTRHTFNSPEHGAFTADVAVCKVFTTARRTGRNPRRAHWMIFILIRCAFSPQRVCQAYRRRFGIESNYRCARRTRAWTTSPNPVLRFVLIALSLFLVNVWVALRWRFAQLPRRGGRLVRYAHFRLQRLMDWIARAVERIYQPVCAIYALATPID
;
A
#
# COMPACT_ATOMS: atom_id res chain seq x y z
N MET A 1 14.21 6.45 2.92
CA MET A 1 13.77 5.92 1.61
C MET A 1 13.97 7.01 0.57
N ARG A 2 14.81 6.81 -0.45
CA ARG A 2 14.88 7.75 -1.58
C ARG A 2 13.74 7.39 -2.53
N ALA A 3 12.83 8.32 -2.78
CA ALA A 3 11.88 8.18 -3.87
C ALA A 3 12.66 8.30 -5.20
N GLU A 4 12.28 7.53 -6.22
CA GLU A 4 12.86 7.68 -7.54
C GLU A 4 12.58 9.08 -8.08
N ALA A 5 13.63 9.80 -8.46
CA ALA A 5 13.52 11.08 -9.12
C ALA A 5 12.80 10.87 -10.46
N ARG A 6 11.83 11.72 -10.75
CA ARG A 6 11.21 11.83 -12.07
C ARG A 6 11.71 13.11 -12.72
N ASP A 7 11.86 13.10 -14.02
CA ASP A 7 12.25 14.28 -14.79
C ASP A 7 11.42 15.50 -14.37
N GLY A 8 12.11 16.60 -14.04
CA GLY A 8 11.48 17.86 -13.62
C GLY A 8 11.04 17.95 -12.16
N THR A 9 11.31 16.94 -11.30
CA THR A 9 10.90 16.99 -9.89
C THR A 9 12.07 16.82 -8.95
N THR A 10 12.41 17.86 -8.21
CA THR A 10 13.54 17.89 -7.24
C THR A 10 13.11 17.64 -5.79
N ARG A 11 11.81 17.75 -5.48
CA ARG A 11 11.26 17.58 -4.14
C ARG A 11 10.11 16.58 -4.12
N PHE A 12 10.17 15.61 -3.21
CA PHE A 12 9.17 14.57 -3.06
C PHE A 12 8.59 14.60 -1.65
N TYR A 13 7.28 14.54 -1.57
CA TYR A 13 6.58 14.29 -0.32
C TYR A 13 6.20 12.81 -0.26
N GLN A 14 6.57 12.17 0.82
CA GLN A 14 6.32 10.76 1.03
C GLN A 14 5.31 10.55 2.14
N GLY A 15 4.33 9.68 1.90
CA GLY A 15 3.36 9.25 2.90
C GLY A 15 3.42 7.74 3.08
N ALA A 16 3.34 7.28 4.31
CA ALA A 16 3.14 5.88 4.63
C ALA A 16 1.67 5.66 5.02
N THR A 17 1.07 4.58 4.52
CA THR A 17 -0.34 4.27 4.79
C THR A 17 -0.49 2.87 5.34
N ALA A 18 -1.45 2.71 6.24
CA ALA A 18 -1.94 1.42 6.67
C ALA A 18 -3.37 1.21 6.12
N TYR A 19 -3.59 0.08 5.47
CA TYR A 19 -4.90 -0.30 4.97
C TYR A 19 -5.27 -1.70 5.44
N VAL A 20 -6.57 -1.95 5.52
CA VAL A 20 -7.11 -3.26 5.83
C VAL A 20 -7.76 -3.88 4.60
N ILE A 21 -7.61 -5.20 4.47
CA ILE A 21 -8.41 -6.00 3.55
C ILE A 21 -9.49 -6.69 4.37
N TRP A 22 -10.73 -6.26 4.18
CA TRP A 22 -11.88 -6.82 4.86
C TRP A 22 -12.92 -7.24 3.82
N ARG A 23 -13.26 -8.53 3.77
CA ARG A 23 -14.19 -9.10 2.78
C ARG A 23 -13.89 -8.65 1.34
N ASP A 24 -12.61 -8.72 0.95
CA ASP A 24 -12.06 -8.27 -0.33
C ASP A 24 -12.21 -6.76 -0.63
N GLN A 25 -12.73 -5.99 0.32
CA GLN A 25 -12.70 -4.53 0.26
C GLN A 25 -11.41 -4.00 0.90
N ARG A 26 -10.91 -2.89 0.38
CA ARG A 26 -9.68 -2.26 0.85
C ARG A 26 -10.00 -0.86 1.36
N VAL A 27 -9.69 -0.64 2.63
CA VAL A 27 -9.98 0.62 3.32
C VAL A 27 -8.68 1.12 3.93
N THR A 28 -8.30 2.36 3.64
CA THR A 28 -7.14 3.00 4.27
C THR A 28 -7.53 3.46 5.66
N LEU A 29 -6.83 2.96 6.69
CA LEU A 29 -7.14 3.24 8.09
C LEU A 29 -6.28 4.34 8.69
N ALA A 30 -5.04 4.46 8.25
CA ALA A 30 -4.12 5.45 8.75
C ALA A 30 -3.16 5.92 7.65
N ILE A 31 -2.73 7.16 7.76
CA ILE A 31 -1.71 7.79 6.93
C ILE A 31 -0.75 8.57 7.83
N LYS A 32 0.55 8.45 7.57
CA LYS A 32 1.61 9.24 8.20
C LYS A 32 2.38 10.00 7.14
N PHE A 33 2.56 11.29 7.33
CA PHE A 33 3.54 12.07 6.57
C PHE A 33 4.94 11.63 7.00
N VAL A 34 5.78 11.28 6.03
CA VAL A 34 7.15 10.79 6.29
C VAL A 34 8.11 11.96 6.20
N LEU A 35 8.76 12.27 7.31
CA LEU A 35 9.80 13.28 7.39
C LEU A 35 11.17 12.67 7.03
N PRO A 36 12.15 13.47 6.59
CA PRO A 36 13.51 13.00 6.33
C PRO A 36 14.19 12.36 7.54
N THR A 37 13.80 12.76 8.75
CA THR A 37 14.29 12.25 10.04
C THR A 37 13.60 10.98 10.50
N ASP A 38 12.48 10.61 9.88
CA ASP A 38 11.76 9.39 10.27
C ASP A 38 12.52 8.14 9.86
N ASP A 39 12.74 7.26 10.81
CA ASP A 39 13.20 5.91 10.56
C ASP A 39 12.02 4.95 10.28
N ARG A 40 12.35 3.75 9.82
CA ARG A 40 11.33 2.74 9.46
C ARG A 40 10.56 2.22 10.66
N VAL A 41 11.20 2.13 11.82
CA VAL A 41 10.56 1.67 13.06
C VAL A 41 9.59 2.72 13.58
N GLY A 42 9.99 3.99 13.61
CA GLY A 42 9.12 5.10 14.02
C GLY A 42 7.90 5.28 13.10
N ILE A 43 8.08 5.10 11.76
CA ILE A 43 6.95 5.10 10.82
C ILE A 43 5.98 3.97 11.16
N LEU A 44 6.50 2.75 11.37
CA LEU A 44 5.68 1.58 11.65
C LEU A 44 4.98 1.71 13.00
N SER A 45 5.69 2.12 14.04
CA SER A 45 5.15 2.35 15.40
C SER A 45 3.99 3.34 15.36
N CYS A 46 4.19 4.50 14.74
CA CYS A 46 3.16 5.53 14.60
C CYS A 46 1.90 4.99 13.89
N LEU A 47 2.06 4.21 12.82
CA LEU A 47 0.90 3.61 12.13
C LEU A 47 0.20 2.58 13.01
N LEU A 48 0.95 1.74 13.74
CA LEU A 48 0.38 0.74 14.64
C LEU A 48 -0.36 1.37 15.81
N GLU A 49 0.15 2.46 16.39
CA GLU A 49 -0.53 3.21 17.44
C GLU A 49 -1.87 3.79 16.98
N ARG A 50 -1.90 4.38 15.79
CA ARG A 50 -3.15 4.85 15.19
C ARG A 50 -4.17 3.73 14.97
N LEU A 51 -3.70 2.54 14.59
CA LEU A 51 -4.58 1.37 14.41
C LEU A 51 -5.10 0.83 15.74
N LYS A 52 -4.31 0.91 16.83
CA LYS A 52 -4.79 0.53 18.17
C LYS A 52 -5.98 1.37 18.60
N GLY A 53 -5.95 2.69 18.35
CA GLY A 53 -7.06 3.60 18.64
C GLY A 53 -8.38 3.26 17.92
N LEU A 54 -8.32 2.48 16.85
CA LEU A 54 -9.50 2.05 16.08
C LEU A 54 -10.11 0.72 16.59
N ASN A 55 -9.54 0.13 17.64
CA ASN A 55 -10.00 -1.11 18.26
C ASN A 55 -10.13 -2.32 17.30
N TYR A 56 -9.31 -2.39 16.25
CA TYR A 56 -9.26 -3.53 15.33
C TYR A 56 -8.24 -4.58 15.76
N ARG A 57 -8.64 -5.84 15.71
CA ARG A 57 -7.72 -6.97 15.91
C ARG A 57 -6.96 -7.28 14.62
N ILE A 58 -5.68 -6.92 14.58
CA ILE A 58 -4.80 -7.25 13.47
C ILE A 58 -4.47 -8.74 13.49
N LYS A 59 -4.86 -9.49 12.47
CA LYS A 59 -4.55 -10.93 12.33
C LYS A 59 -3.14 -11.17 11.82
N THR A 60 -2.74 -10.43 10.79
CA THR A 60 -1.41 -10.53 10.17
C THR A 60 -1.08 -9.21 9.52
N LEU A 61 0.12 -8.71 9.74
CA LEU A 61 0.66 -7.51 9.14
C LEU A 61 1.47 -7.87 7.90
N PHE A 62 1.18 -7.23 6.77
CA PHE A 62 1.93 -7.39 5.53
C PHE A 62 2.69 -6.10 5.23
N LEU A 63 4.01 -6.18 5.22
CA LEU A 63 4.90 -5.05 4.98
C LEU A 63 5.56 -5.16 3.61
N ASP A 64 5.82 -4.02 2.99
CA ASP A 64 6.54 -3.98 1.74
C ASP A 64 8.07 -4.06 1.94
N ARG A 65 8.80 -4.09 0.82
CA ARG A 65 10.27 -4.15 0.83
C ARG A 65 10.93 -2.96 1.52
N GLY A 66 10.22 -1.84 1.63
CA GLY A 66 10.72 -0.66 2.33
C GLY A 66 10.97 -0.92 3.81
N PHE A 67 10.30 -1.90 4.40
CA PHE A 67 10.46 -2.31 5.80
C PHE A 67 11.43 -3.48 5.99
N ASP A 68 12.09 -3.97 4.95
CA ASP A 68 13.10 -5.04 5.03
C ASP A 68 14.39 -4.52 5.69
N SER A 69 14.42 -4.56 7.03
CA SER A 69 15.57 -4.15 7.83
C SER A 69 15.58 -4.85 9.21
N VAL A 70 16.79 -5.08 9.72
CA VAL A 70 16.99 -5.72 11.04
C VAL A 70 16.28 -4.98 12.18
N PRO A 71 16.33 -3.63 12.28
CA PRO A 71 15.57 -2.91 13.30
C PRO A 71 14.07 -3.17 13.27
N VAL A 72 13.45 -3.24 12.09
CA VAL A 72 12.01 -3.54 11.96
C VAL A 72 11.71 -4.98 12.39
N MET A 73 12.56 -5.95 12.03
CA MET A 73 12.39 -7.35 12.46
C MET A 73 12.46 -7.48 13.97
N ARG A 74 13.45 -6.81 14.61
CA ARG A 74 13.59 -6.77 16.08
C ARG A 74 12.41 -6.10 16.74
N PHE A 75 12.00 -4.94 16.24
CA PHE A 75 10.83 -4.22 16.76
C PHE A 75 9.58 -5.11 16.75
N LEU A 76 9.29 -5.78 15.63
CA LEU A 76 8.14 -6.67 15.53
C LEU A 76 8.23 -7.85 16.47
N THR A 77 9.43 -8.38 16.70
CA THR A 77 9.64 -9.54 17.55
C THR A 77 9.64 -9.18 19.04
N GLN A 78 10.25 -8.05 19.42
CA GLN A 78 10.44 -7.67 20.81
C GLN A 78 9.29 -6.82 21.37
N HIS A 79 8.80 -5.88 20.58
CA HIS A 79 7.83 -4.87 21.03
C HIS A 79 6.39 -5.11 20.56
N THR A 80 6.15 -6.16 19.76
CA THR A 80 4.80 -6.51 19.34
C THR A 80 4.51 -7.99 19.50
N ARG A 81 3.23 -8.37 19.56
CA ARG A 81 2.76 -9.77 19.45
C ARG A 81 2.17 -10.09 18.09
N LEU A 82 2.36 -9.21 17.10
CA LEU A 82 1.78 -9.34 15.79
C LEU A 82 2.48 -10.42 14.96
N ARG A 83 1.69 -11.13 14.17
CA ARG A 83 2.21 -11.95 13.08
C ARG A 83 2.51 -10.99 11.93
N ALA A 84 3.70 -11.11 11.34
CA ALA A 84 4.06 -10.26 10.22
C ALA A 84 4.73 -11.02 9.08
N VAL A 85 4.49 -10.55 7.87
CA VAL A 85 5.12 -10.99 6.63
C VAL A 85 5.72 -9.77 5.97
N ILE A 86 7.05 -9.76 5.79
CA ILE A 86 7.76 -8.66 5.18
C ILE A 86 8.30 -9.14 3.82
N ALA A 87 8.02 -8.41 2.75
CA ALA A 87 8.67 -8.72 1.48
C ALA A 87 10.15 -8.39 1.57
N CYS A 88 10.99 -9.37 1.26
CA CYS A 88 12.43 -9.24 1.33
C CYS A 88 13.02 -8.80 -0.02
N THR A 89 14.03 -7.95 0.02
CA THR A 89 14.82 -7.55 -1.15
C THR A 89 15.84 -8.65 -1.44
N ILE A 90 15.91 -9.09 -2.69
CA ILE A 90 16.94 -10.03 -3.13
C ILE A 90 18.23 -9.24 -3.32
N ARG A 91 19.21 -9.48 -2.44
CA ARG A 91 20.51 -8.79 -2.39
C ARG A 91 21.66 -9.76 -2.62
N GLY A 92 22.77 -9.22 -3.12
CA GLY A 92 23.99 -9.98 -3.43
C GLY A 92 24.06 -10.44 -4.89
N LYS A 93 25.27 -10.71 -5.36
CA LYS A 93 25.52 -11.31 -6.69
C LYS A 93 25.34 -12.83 -6.64
N THR A 94 26.04 -13.49 -5.75
CA THR A 94 25.99 -14.95 -5.50
C THR A 94 25.60 -15.30 -4.08
N GLY A 95 25.84 -14.42 -3.10
CA GLY A 95 25.54 -14.58 -1.68
C GLY A 95 24.29 -13.82 -1.21
N GLY A 96 24.16 -13.67 0.11
CA GLY A 96 23.03 -12.99 0.75
C GLY A 96 21.68 -13.68 0.46
N THR A 97 20.61 -12.88 0.35
CA THR A 97 19.27 -13.43 0.06
C THR A 97 19.16 -14.00 -1.36
N ARG A 98 20.05 -13.64 -2.28
CA ARG A 98 20.10 -14.25 -3.63
C ARG A 98 20.48 -15.72 -3.59
N ALA A 99 21.33 -16.13 -2.66
CA ALA A 99 21.71 -17.53 -2.49
C ALA A 99 20.50 -18.43 -2.17
N LEU A 100 19.39 -17.85 -1.68
CA LEU A 100 18.15 -18.58 -1.45
C LEU A 100 17.31 -18.80 -2.73
N CYS A 101 17.64 -18.12 -3.83
CA CYS A 101 16.90 -18.19 -5.09
C CYS A 101 17.33 -19.39 -5.95
N HIS A 102 17.23 -20.60 -5.40
CA HIS A 102 17.66 -21.83 -6.07
C HIS A 102 16.59 -22.95 -5.97
N GLY A 103 16.84 -24.05 -6.66
CA GLY A 103 15.99 -25.23 -6.60
C GLY A 103 14.80 -25.22 -7.57
N ARG A 104 14.03 -26.31 -7.53
CA ARG A 104 12.92 -26.56 -8.47
C ARG A 104 11.58 -25.99 -7.99
N GLY A 105 11.41 -25.81 -6.68
CA GLY A 105 10.16 -25.40 -6.06
C GLY A 105 10.30 -24.28 -5.04
N SER A 106 9.18 -23.90 -4.46
CA SER A 106 9.13 -22.96 -3.32
C SER A 106 9.35 -23.72 -2.01
N TYR A 107 10.03 -23.10 -1.05
CA TYR A 107 10.37 -23.73 0.23
C TYR A 107 10.43 -22.72 1.37
N CYS A 108 10.48 -23.21 2.62
CA CYS A 108 10.77 -22.41 3.79
C CYS A 108 12.15 -22.80 4.35
N THR A 109 12.87 -21.82 4.86
CA THR A 109 14.16 -22.02 5.52
C THR A 109 14.40 -20.93 6.55
N ARG A 110 15.50 -21.02 7.29
CA ARG A 110 16.00 -19.93 8.14
C ARG A 110 17.09 -19.16 7.42
N HIS A 111 17.12 -17.85 7.64
CA HIS A 111 18.16 -16.98 7.11
C HIS A 111 18.60 -15.95 8.13
N THR A 112 19.91 -15.71 8.20
CA THR A 112 20.50 -14.69 9.06
C THR A 112 20.73 -13.42 8.26
N PHE A 113 20.07 -12.36 8.66
CA PHE A 113 20.20 -11.01 8.10
C PHE A 113 21.26 -10.26 8.87
N ASN A 114 22.29 -9.80 8.21
CA ASN A 114 23.36 -9.03 8.81
C ASN A 114 23.22 -7.54 8.50
N SER A 115 23.33 -6.71 9.53
CA SER A 115 23.40 -5.26 9.43
C SER A 115 24.67 -4.78 10.11
N PRO A 116 25.52 -3.97 9.44
CA PRO A 116 26.74 -3.44 10.05
C PRO A 116 26.46 -2.66 11.35
N GLU A 117 25.39 -1.89 11.38
CA GLU A 117 25.03 -1.03 12.52
C GLU A 117 24.19 -1.75 13.59
N HIS A 118 23.41 -2.75 13.16
CA HIS A 118 22.41 -3.38 14.05
C HIS A 118 22.68 -4.87 14.30
N GLY A 119 23.82 -5.40 13.85
CA GLY A 119 24.20 -6.80 14.05
C GLY A 119 23.31 -7.80 13.30
N ALA A 120 23.38 -9.06 13.70
CA ALA A 120 22.69 -10.16 13.05
C ALA A 120 21.27 -10.40 13.62
N PHE A 121 20.36 -10.85 12.75
CA PHE A 121 19.02 -11.30 13.13
C PHE A 121 18.61 -12.49 12.28
N THR A 122 18.27 -13.62 12.92
CA THR A 122 17.83 -14.83 12.23
C THR A 122 16.30 -14.92 12.23
N ALA A 123 15.73 -15.13 11.05
CA ALA A 123 14.29 -15.29 10.87
C ALA A 123 13.95 -16.46 9.96
N ASP A 124 12.74 -16.98 10.07
CA ASP A 124 12.17 -17.89 9.10
C ASP A 124 11.84 -17.11 7.82
N VAL A 125 12.11 -17.70 6.67
CA VAL A 125 11.84 -17.11 5.36
C VAL A 125 11.09 -18.07 4.46
N ALA A 126 10.11 -17.57 3.73
CA ALA A 126 9.44 -18.29 2.66
C ALA A 126 10.02 -17.84 1.32
N VAL A 127 10.63 -18.77 0.60
CA VAL A 127 11.20 -18.57 -0.74
C VAL A 127 10.21 -19.09 -1.76
N CYS A 128 9.65 -18.19 -2.56
CA CYS A 128 8.58 -18.48 -3.50
C CYS A 128 9.07 -18.38 -4.94
N LYS A 129 8.95 -19.47 -5.69
CA LYS A 129 9.15 -19.48 -7.15
C LYS A 129 7.83 -19.22 -7.83
N VAL A 130 7.71 -18.10 -8.50
CA VAL A 130 6.48 -17.62 -9.12
C VAL A 130 6.67 -17.58 -10.63
N PHE A 131 5.69 -18.14 -11.36
CA PHE A 131 5.69 -18.11 -12.81
C PHE A 131 4.77 -17.00 -13.31
N THR A 132 5.30 -16.11 -14.14
CA THR A 132 4.49 -15.14 -14.88
C THR A 132 4.11 -15.73 -16.23
N THR A 133 2.82 -15.79 -16.51
CA THR A 133 2.34 -16.06 -17.87
C THR A 133 2.38 -14.72 -18.63
N ALA A 134 3.28 -14.60 -19.59
CA ALA A 134 3.31 -13.43 -20.48
C ALA A 134 2.02 -13.45 -21.33
N ARG A 135 1.22 -12.43 -21.16
CA ARG A 135 -0.15 -12.33 -21.72
C ARG A 135 -0.19 -11.70 -23.11
N ARG A 136 0.86 -11.76 -23.91
CA ARG A 136 0.82 -11.23 -25.30
C ARG A 136 1.95 -11.84 -26.13
N THR A 137 1.61 -12.55 -27.15
CA THR A 137 2.42 -13.23 -28.16
C THR A 137 2.76 -14.66 -27.78
N GLY A 138 2.24 -15.60 -28.55
CA GLY A 138 2.31 -17.06 -28.37
C GLY A 138 3.69 -17.72 -28.38
N ARG A 139 4.75 -17.01 -27.99
CA ARG A 139 6.13 -17.49 -27.97
C ARG A 139 6.95 -17.15 -26.73
N ASN A 140 6.40 -16.58 -25.67
CA ASN A 140 7.20 -16.29 -24.49
C ASN A 140 7.12 -17.43 -23.46
N PRO A 141 8.28 -18.08 -23.15
CA PRO A 141 8.34 -19.11 -22.13
C PRO A 141 7.88 -18.54 -20.76
N ARG A 142 7.24 -19.38 -19.96
CA ARG A 142 6.92 -19.08 -18.57
C ARG A 142 8.19 -18.63 -17.85
N ARG A 143 8.33 -17.36 -17.59
CA ARG A 143 9.50 -16.82 -16.87
C ARG A 143 9.29 -16.98 -15.38
N ALA A 144 10.13 -17.78 -14.74
CA ALA A 144 10.15 -17.91 -13.30
C ALA A 144 10.85 -16.70 -12.67
N HIS A 145 10.29 -16.15 -11.60
CA HIS A 145 10.95 -15.17 -10.75
C HIS A 145 10.81 -15.58 -9.29
N TRP A 146 11.76 -15.15 -8.48
CA TRP A 146 11.79 -15.46 -7.07
C TRP A 146 11.26 -14.30 -6.23
N MET A 147 10.53 -14.64 -5.18
CA MET A 147 10.10 -13.71 -4.14
C MET A 147 10.45 -14.31 -2.79
N ILE A 148 11.02 -13.51 -1.91
CA ILE A 148 11.39 -13.92 -0.56
C ILE A 148 10.56 -13.12 0.42
N PHE A 149 10.05 -13.79 1.45
CA PHE A 149 9.25 -13.18 2.51
C PHE A 149 9.81 -13.59 3.86
N ILE A 150 10.04 -12.61 4.72
CA ILE A 150 10.44 -12.80 6.11
C ILE A 150 9.18 -13.05 6.93
N LEU A 151 9.20 -14.09 7.74
CA LEU A 151 8.09 -14.54 8.56
C LEU A 151 8.37 -14.24 10.02
N ILE A 152 7.56 -13.40 10.64
CA ILE A 152 7.64 -13.09 12.07
C ILE A 152 6.43 -13.70 12.76
N ARG A 153 6.66 -14.63 13.67
CA ARG A 153 5.62 -15.33 14.45
C ARG A 153 4.52 -15.96 13.61
N CYS A 154 4.82 -16.40 12.40
CA CYS A 154 3.87 -17.09 11.54
C CYS A 154 4.56 -18.23 10.77
N ALA A 155 3.96 -19.42 10.81
CA ALA A 155 4.38 -20.58 10.05
C ALA A 155 3.48 -20.74 8.82
N PHE A 156 3.66 -19.88 7.82
CA PHE A 156 2.92 -19.96 6.59
C PHE A 156 3.69 -20.73 5.52
N SER A 157 3.01 -21.60 4.78
CA SER A 157 3.60 -22.21 3.60
C SER A 157 3.89 -21.14 2.54
N PRO A 158 4.89 -21.32 1.67
CA PRO A 158 5.22 -20.36 0.61
C PRO A 158 4.04 -20.01 -0.27
N GLN A 159 3.18 -20.99 -0.60
CA GLN A 159 1.98 -20.79 -1.40
C GLN A 159 0.99 -19.86 -0.71
N ARG A 160 0.77 -20.08 0.61
CA ARG A 160 -0.12 -19.24 1.41
C ARG A 160 0.40 -17.81 1.51
N VAL A 161 1.72 -17.63 1.73
CA VAL A 161 2.34 -16.31 1.76
C VAL A 161 2.16 -15.59 0.44
N CYS A 162 2.48 -16.25 -0.68
CA CYS A 162 2.33 -15.67 -2.01
C CYS A 162 0.89 -15.24 -2.31
N GLN A 163 -0.09 -16.09 -2.00
CA GLN A 163 -1.50 -15.77 -2.21
C GLN A 163 -1.95 -14.59 -1.34
N ALA A 164 -1.60 -14.59 -0.05
CA ALA A 164 -1.95 -13.53 0.87
C ALA A 164 -1.27 -12.21 0.48
N TYR A 165 0.01 -12.26 0.11
CA TYR A 165 0.76 -11.07 -0.29
C TYR A 165 0.26 -10.48 -1.62
N ARG A 166 -0.19 -11.31 -2.57
CA ARG A 166 -0.81 -10.83 -3.82
C ARG A 166 -2.05 -9.96 -3.56
N ARG A 167 -2.81 -10.23 -2.51
CA ARG A 167 -3.94 -9.38 -2.12
C ARG A 167 -3.50 -7.96 -1.74
N ARG A 168 -2.24 -7.78 -1.30
CA ARG A 168 -1.65 -6.47 -1.02
C ARG A 168 -1.53 -5.58 -2.25
N PHE A 169 -1.32 -6.15 -3.44
CA PHE A 169 -1.22 -5.35 -4.68
C PHE A 169 -2.44 -4.48 -4.97
N GLY A 170 -3.55 -4.72 -4.30
CA GLY A 170 -4.69 -3.81 -4.34
C GLY A 170 -4.45 -2.42 -3.75
N ILE A 171 -3.35 -2.19 -3.01
CA ILE A 171 -2.97 -0.85 -2.54
C ILE A 171 -2.63 0.08 -3.70
N GLU A 172 -1.98 -0.44 -4.74
CA GLU A 172 -1.67 0.33 -5.95
C GLU A 172 -2.94 0.78 -6.67
N SER A 173 -3.96 -0.10 -6.73
CA SER A 173 -5.27 0.26 -7.25
C SER A 173 -5.96 1.32 -6.39
N ASN A 174 -5.81 1.24 -5.07
CA ASN A 174 -6.34 2.23 -4.14
C ASN A 174 -5.68 3.61 -4.34
N TYR A 175 -4.35 3.65 -4.47
CA TYR A 175 -3.63 4.88 -4.79
C TYR A 175 -3.98 5.44 -6.18
N ARG A 176 -4.23 4.57 -7.15
CA ARG A 176 -4.70 5.00 -8.48
C ARG A 176 -6.10 5.63 -8.40
N CYS A 177 -6.99 5.09 -7.57
CA CYS A 177 -8.28 5.70 -7.27
C CYS A 177 -8.11 7.03 -6.55
N ALA A 178 -7.26 7.10 -5.52
CA ALA A 178 -6.98 8.32 -4.78
C ALA A 178 -6.42 9.45 -5.67
N ARG A 179 -5.60 9.12 -6.67
CA ARG A 179 -5.13 10.11 -7.66
C ARG A 179 -6.25 10.74 -8.47
N ARG A 180 -7.35 10.03 -8.73
CA ARG A 180 -8.50 10.54 -9.47
C ARG A 180 -9.38 11.47 -8.64
N THR A 181 -9.35 11.34 -7.31
CA THR A 181 -10.13 12.16 -6.38
C THR A 181 -9.32 13.30 -5.77
N ARG A 182 -8.00 13.33 -6.00
CA ARG A 182 -7.12 14.33 -5.42
C ARG A 182 -7.26 15.67 -6.13
N ALA A 183 -7.54 16.71 -5.37
CA ALA A 183 -7.52 18.08 -5.86
C ALA A 183 -6.11 18.49 -6.32
N TRP A 184 -6.05 19.26 -7.40
CA TRP A 184 -4.83 19.85 -7.90
C TRP A 184 -4.48 21.11 -7.08
N THR A 185 -3.19 21.30 -6.82
CA THR A 185 -2.69 22.50 -6.18
C THR A 185 -1.28 22.81 -6.66
N THR A 186 -1.01 24.08 -6.93
CA THR A 186 0.32 24.61 -7.20
C THR A 186 1.06 24.98 -5.91
N SER A 187 0.35 25.04 -4.77
CA SER A 187 0.94 25.40 -3.48
C SER A 187 2.14 24.50 -3.12
N PRO A 188 3.28 25.08 -2.74
CA PRO A 188 4.44 24.34 -2.23
C PRO A 188 4.23 23.81 -0.81
N ASN A 189 3.16 24.21 -0.10
CA ASN A 189 2.92 23.86 1.29
C ASN A 189 2.73 22.34 1.46
N PRO A 190 3.62 21.64 2.20
CA PRO A 190 3.56 20.20 2.36
C PRO A 190 2.35 19.76 3.18
N VAL A 191 1.89 20.56 4.13
CA VAL A 191 0.73 20.24 4.98
C VAL A 191 -0.54 20.24 4.13
N LEU A 192 -0.75 21.28 3.32
CA LEU A 192 -1.88 21.36 2.41
C LEU A 192 -1.90 20.16 1.46
N ARG A 193 -0.76 19.84 0.84
CA ARG A 193 -0.64 18.69 -0.06
C ARG A 193 -0.96 17.36 0.65
N PHE A 194 -0.53 17.21 1.90
CA PHE A 194 -0.82 16.05 2.72
C PHE A 194 -2.32 15.94 3.04
N VAL A 195 -2.95 17.06 3.42
CA VAL A 195 -4.41 17.11 3.66
C VAL A 195 -5.18 16.70 2.41
N LEU A 196 -4.82 17.20 1.22
CA LEU A 196 -5.46 16.83 -0.04
C LEU A 196 -5.31 15.34 -0.37
N ILE A 197 -4.16 14.74 -0.04
CA ILE A 197 -3.95 13.29 -0.19
C ILE A 197 -4.82 12.52 0.81
N ALA A 198 -4.86 12.96 2.07
CA ALA A 198 -5.68 12.32 3.10
C ALA A 198 -7.17 12.37 2.74
N LEU A 199 -7.65 13.52 2.28
CA LEU A 199 -9.03 13.71 1.79
C LEU A 199 -9.32 12.78 0.60
N SER A 200 -8.39 12.66 -0.36
CA SER A 200 -8.58 11.76 -1.49
C SER A 200 -8.72 10.29 -1.07
N LEU A 201 -7.91 9.84 -0.11
CA LEU A 201 -8.02 8.48 0.46
C LEU A 201 -9.32 8.29 1.25
N PHE A 202 -9.77 9.31 1.97
CA PHE A 202 -11.06 9.31 2.65
C PHE A 202 -12.21 9.17 1.67
N LEU A 203 -12.23 9.93 0.57
CA LEU A 203 -13.26 9.82 -0.48
C LEU A 203 -13.28 8.43 -1.12
N VAL A 204 -12.13 7.81 -1.32
CA VAL A 204 -12.05 6.41 -1.78
C VAL A 204 -12.65 5.46 -0.74
N ASN A 205 -12.41 5.67 0.55
CA ASN A 205 -13.02 4.87 1.61
C ASN A 205 -14.54 5.02 1.63
N VAL A 206 -15.05 6.25 1.51
CA VAL A 206 -16.50 6.52 1.40
C VAL A 206 -17.09 5.78 0.20
N TRP A 207 -16.44 5.88 -0.97
CA TRP A 207 -16.87 5.15 -2.15
C TRP A 207 -16.91 3.63 -1.95
N VAL A 208 -15.88 3.06 -1.31
CA VAL A 208 -15.82 1.63 -0.98
C VAL A 208 -16.96 1.24 -0.03
N ALA A 209 -17.25 2.04 1.01
CA ALA A 209 -18.30 1.81 1.96
C ALA A 209 -19.69 1.88 1.30
N LEU A 210 -19.97 2.91 0.51
CA LEU A 210 -21.21 3.06 -0.23
C LEU A 210 -21.43 1.92 -1.22
N ARG A 211 -20.41 1.56 -1.96
CA ARG A 211 -20.48 0.42 -2.88
C ARG A 211 -20.74 -0.90 -2.15
N TRP A 212 -20.12 -1.10 -1.00
CA TRP A 212 -20.36 -2.26 -0.17
C TRP A 212 -21.80 -2.28 0.34
N ARG A 213 -22.35 -1.14 0.71
CA ARG A 213 -23.72 -1.04 1.25
C ARG A 213 -24.80 -1.20 0.17
N PHE A 214 -24.62 -0.55 -0.98
CA PHE A 214 -25.68 -0.38 -1.97
C PHE A 214 -25.50 -1.18 -3.27
N ALA A 215 -24.28 -1.60 -3.61
CA ALA A 215 -24.01 -2.31 -4.86
C ALA A 215 -23.72 -3.81 -4.66
N GLN A 216 -24.10 -4.37 -3.51
CA GLN A 216 -23.94 -5.80 -3.24
C GLN A 216 -25.22 -6.58 -3.53
N LEU A 217 -25.04 -7.77 -4.07
CA LEU A 217 -26.10 -8.75 -4.27
C LEU A 217 -25.83 -9.97 -3.40
N PRO A 218 -26.86 -10.53 -2.75
CA PRO A 218 -26.73 -11.81 -2.08
C PRO A 218 -26.44 -12.91 -3.12
N ARG A 219 -25.48 -13.78 -2.79
CA ARG A 219 -25.12 -14.95 -3.58
C ARG A 219 -24.90 -16.14 -2.66
N ARG A 220 -25.19 -17.36 -3.11
CA ARG A 220 -24.80 -18.60 -2.40
C ARG A 220 -23.28 -18.57 -2.15
N GLY A 221 -22.85 -18.66 -0.90
CA GLY A 221 -21.44 -18.61 -0.49
C GLY A 221 -20.84 -17.21 -0.35
N GLY A 222 -21.63 -16.14 -0.33
CA GLY A 222 -21.10 -14.78 -0.10
C GLY A 222 -21.93 -13.68 -0.74
N ARG A 223 -21.29 -12.52 -0.94
CA ARG A 223 -21.90 -11.34 -1.56
C ARG A 223 -21.10 -10.93 -2.79
N LEU A 224 -21.78 -10.72 -3.91
CA LEU A 224 -21.19 -10.21 -5.13
C LEU A 224 -21.36 -8.69 -5.16
N VAL A 225 -20.24 -7.95 -5.29
CA VAL A 225 -20.30 -6.50 -5.49
C VAL A 225 -20.30 -6.21 -6.99
N ARG A 226 -21.36 -5.57 -7.47
CA ARG A 226 -21.43 -5.13 -8.87
C ARG A 226 -20.65 -3.83 -9.06
N TYR A 227 -19.37 -3.95 -9.40
CA TYR A 227 -18.45 -2.80 -9.56
C TYR A 227 -18.87 -1.81 -10.64
N ALA A 228 -19.64 -2.26 -11.64
CA ALA A 228 -20.10 -1.39 -12.74
C ALA A 228 -21.22 -0.42 -12.32
N HIS A 229 -22.02 -0.77 -11.29
CA HIS A 229 -23.18 0.04 -10.92
C HIS A 229 -22.80 1.36 -10.24
N PHE A 230 -21.74 1.38 -9.44
CA PHE A 230 -21.31 2.57 -8.72
C PHE A 230 -19.82 2.82 -8.89
N ARG A 231 -19.46 3.48 -9.99
CA ARG A 231 -18.08 3.88 -10.29
C ARG A 231 -17.69 5.10 -9.45
N LEU A 232 -16.40 5.21 -9.12
CA LEU A 232 -15.86 6.35 -8.36
C LEU A 232 -16.21 7.70 -9.00
N GLN A 233 -16.16 7.79 -10.34
CA GLN A 233 -16.52 9.01 -11.06
C GLN A 233 -17.95 9.48 -10.74
N ARG A 234 -18.92 8.56 -10.64
CA ARG A 234 -20.31 8.91 -10.27
C ARG A 234 -20.42 9.52 -8.86
N LEU A 235 -19.61 9.03 -7.90
CA LEU A 235 -19.55 9.66 -6.59
C LEU A 235 -18.99 11.07 -6.67
N MET A 236 -17.92 11.27 -7.45
CA MET A 236 -17.31 12.58 -7.61
C MET A 236 -18.27 13.57 -8.30
N ASP A 237 -18.96 13.13 -9.34
CA ASP A 237 -19.97 13.94 -10.04
C ASP A 237 -21.15 14.30 -9.10
N TRP A 238 -21.54 13.36 -8.26
CA TRP A 238 -22.59 13.61 -7.27
C TRP A 238 -22.12 14.63 -6.21
N ILE A 239 -20.91 14.51 -5.70
CA ILE A 239 -20.34 15.46 -4.73
C ILE A 239 -20.24 16.85 -5.37
N ALA A 240 -19.74 16.95 -6.60
CA ALA A 240 -19.64 18.23 -7.32
C ALA A 240 -21.01 18.92 -7.41
N ARG A 241 -22.04 18.19 -7.86
CA ARG A 241 -23.42 18.73 -7.92
C ARG A 241 -23.98 19.10 -6.54
N ALA A 242 -23.64 18.34 -5.49
CA ALA A 242 -24.07 18.68 -4.14
C ALA A 242 -23.42 19.98 -3.65
N VAL A 243 -22.14 20.18 -3.94
CA VAL A 243 -21.41 21.42 -3.64
C VAL A 243 -22.00 22.60 -4.44
N GLU A 244 -22.27 22.42 -5.72
CA GLU A 244 -22.91 23.42 -6.58
C GLU A 244 -24.28 23.85 -6.05
N ARG A 245 -25.07 22.93 -5.52
CA ARG A 245 -26.39 23.25 -4.91
C ARG A 245 -26.25 24.09 -3.64
N ILE A 246 -25.20 23.89 -2.85
CA ILE A 246 -24.96 24.60 -1.58
C ILE A 246 -24.38 26.01 -1.85
N TYR A 247 -23.42 26.10 -2.76
CA TYR A 247 -22.65 27.33 -3.00
C TYR A 247 -23.08 28.09 -4.26
N GLN A 248 -24.06 27.57 -5.00
CA GLN A 248 -24.53 27.99 -6.32
C GLN A 248 -23.47 27.77 -7.43
N PRO A 249 -23.87 27.51 -8.67
CA PRO A 249 -22.95 27.41 -9.80
C PRO A 249 -22.31 28.77 -10.08
N VAL A 250 -21.09 28.77 -10.61
CA VAL A 250 -20.44 29.99 -11.11
C VAL A 250 -21.28 30.51 -12.27
N CYS A 251 -22.03 31.57 -12.02
CA CYS A 251 -22.96 32.12 -12.99
C CYS A 251 -22.33 33.19 -13.92
N ALA A 252 -21.13 33.72 -13.53
CA ALA A 252 -20.44 34.74 -14.31
C ALA A 252 -18.91 34.60 -14.18
N ILE A 253 -18.24 34.80 -15.33
CA ILE A 253 -16.78 34.95 -15.38
C ILE A 253 -16.53 36.40 -15.73
N TYR A 254 -15.96 37.16 -14.82
CA TYR A 254 -15.54 38.52 -15.05
C TYR A 254 -14.12 38.51 -15.66
N ALA A 255 -13.90 39.26 -16.71
CA ALA A 255 -12.55 39.58 -17.16
C ALA A 255 -11.85 40.37 -16.05
N LEU A 256 -10.60 39.99 -15.74
CA LEU A 256 -9.78 40.83 -14.90
C LEU A 256 -9.70 42.22 -15.54
N ALA A 257 -9.99 43.25 -14.75
CA ALA A 257 -9.75 44.62 -15.19
C ALA A 257 -8.31 44.75 -15.68
N THR A 258 -8.09 45.41 -16.78
CA THR A 258 -6.75 45.72 -17.27
C THR A 258 -5.89 46.27 -16.14
N PRO A 259 -4.59 45.87 -16.09
CA PRO A 259 -3.69 46.40 -15.10
C PRO A 259 -3.78 47.94 -15.14
N ILE A 260 -3.94 48.52 -13.99
CA ILE A 260 -3.78 49.97 -13.80
C ILE A 260 -2.30 50.24 -14.04
N ASP A 261 -1.96 51.06 -15.04
CA ASP A 261 -0.62 51.51 -15.36
C ASP A 261 0.07 52.18 -14.17
#